data_b38c54d0be66f1cfc63145f2c44e293f
#
_entry.id   b38c54d0be66f1cfc63145f2c44e293f
#
_cell.length_a   1.000
_cell.length_b   1.000
_cell.length_c   1.000
_cell.angle_alpha   90.00
_cell.angle_beta   90.00
_cell.angle_gamma   90.00
#
_symmetry.space_group_name_H-M   'P 1'
#
loop_
_entity.id
_entity.type
_entity.pdbx_description
1 polymer ?
#
loop_
_entity_poly.entity_id
_entity_poly.type
_entity_poly.pdbx_seq_one_letter_code
_entity_poly.pdbx_strand_id
1 'polypeptide(L)'
;MYFTDIFIRRPVLATVISLLIVLVGVRSYLGLTVREYPQAENASITIQTVYTGANADLVKGFITTPLETEIASAQGIDYIESTSVQGVSIITANLELNYNPYDALTQITSKVNKVRGDLPEEAEAPTLDLQVGESTSLMYMSFFSDVLENNQITDYLVRVVQPKLNTVAGVQKAEIIGARTFAMRIRLRPDEMAS
;
A
#
# COMPACT_ATOMS: atom_id res chain seq x y z
N MET A 1 -56.15 -5.84 -24.83
CA MET A 1 -55.20 -5.06 -25.63
C MET A 1 -53.81 -5.56 -25.34
N TYR A 2 -53.16 -6.16 -26.33
CA TYR A 2 -51.78 -6.63 -26.17
C TYR A 2 -50.85 -5.43 -26.34
N PHE A 3 -49.84 -5.36 -25.49
CA PHE A 3 -48.81 -4.30 -25.51
C PHE A 3 -48.21 -4.09 -26.92
N THR A 4 -48.12 -5.17 -27.68
CA THR A 4 -47.62 -5.20 -29.07
C THR A 4 -48.49 -4.46 -30.07
N ASP A 5 -49.82 -4.32 -29.84
CA ASP A 5 -50.74 -3.65 -30.78
C ASP A 5 -50.40 -2.17 -30.98
N ILE A 6 -49.84 -1.51 -29.97
CA ILE A 6 -49.44 -0.12 -30.02
C ILE A 6 -48.28 0.06 -31.04
N PHE A 7 -47.33 -0.86 -31.04
CA PHE A 7 -46.17 -0.81 -31.97
C PHE A 7 -46.56 -1.16 -33.38
N ILE A 8 -47.52 -2.06 -33.59
CA ILE A 8 -48.04 -2.44 -34.92
C ILE A 8 -48.81 -1.26 -35.56
N ARG A 9 -49.60 -0.54 -34.75
CA ARG A 9 -50.39 0.60 -35.21
C ARG A 9 -49.59 1.89 -35.39
N ARG A 10 -48.44 2.02 -34.79
CA ARG A 10 -47.57 3.19 -34.82
C ARG A 10 -46.12 2.82 -35.14
N PRO A 11 -45.77 2.54 -36.40
CA PRO A 11 -44.43 2.06 -36.75
C PRO A 11 -43.33 3.09 -36.43
N VAL A 12 -43.64 4.39 -36.51
CA VAL A 12 -42.68 5.45 -36.13
C VAL A 12 -42.30 5.38 -34.66
N LEU A 13 -43.24 5.05 -33.78
CA LEU A 13 -42.97 4.88 -32.34
C LEU A 13 -42.11 3.65 -32.10
N ALA A 14 -42.31 2.57 -32.84
CA ALA A 14 -41.49 1.37 -32.75
C ALA A 14 -40.05 1.64 -33.16
N THR A 15 -39.82 2.35 -34.27
CA THR A 15 -38.47 2.70 -34.75
C THR A 15 -37.73 3.63 -33.78
N VAL A 16 -38.40 4.63 -33.21
CA VAL A 16 -37.81 5.56 -32.25
C VAL A 16 -37.37 4.83 -30.98
N ILE A 17 -38.24 3.95 -30.44
CA ILE A 17 -37.90 3.18 -29.22
C ILE A 17 -36.75 2.21 -29.50
N SER A 18 -36.75 1.52 -30.65
CA SER A 18 -35.65 0.61 -31.02
C SER A 18 -34.33 1.37 -31.16
N LEU A 19 -34.34 2.54 -31.77
CA LEU A 19 -33.14 3.38 -31.94
C LEU A 19 -32.64 3.90 -30.57
N LEU A 20 -33.55 4.23 -29.65
CA LEU A 20 -33.22 4.66 -28.29
C LEU A 20 -32.57 3.51 -27.49
N ILE A 21 -33.09 2.30 -27.61
CA ILE A 21 -32.49 1.10 -26.96
C ILE A 21 -31.10 0.84 -27.53
N VAL A 22 -30.91 0.94 -28.85
CA VAL A 22 -29.58 0.78 -29.47
C VAL A 22 -28.61 1.83 -28.97
N LEU A 23 -29.05 3.11 -28.92
CA LEU A 23 -28.20 4.20 -28.38
C LEU A 23 -27.80 3.98 -26.96
N VAL A 24 -28.72 3.59 -26.07
CA VAL A 24 -28.44 3.27 -24.68
C VAL A 24 -27.51 2.06 -24.59
N GLY A 25 -27.72 1.03 -25.40
CA GLY A 25 -26.86 -0.15 -25.47
C GLY A 25 -25.42 0.18 -25.86
N VAL A 26 -25.26 0.97 -26.93
CA VAL A 26 -23.92 1.44 -27.37
C VAL A 26 -23.24 2.29 -26.30
N ARG A 27 -23.98 3.20 -25.68
CA ARG A 27 -23.43 4.02 -24.58
C ARG A 27 -22.99 3.18 -23.38
N SER A 28 -23.80 2.19 -23.00
CA SER A 28 -23.47 1.26 -21.92
C SER A 28 -22.24 0.41 -22.27
N TYR A 29 -22.16 -0.08 -23.49
CA TYR A 29 -21.01 -0.85 -23.98
C TYR A 29 -19.70 -0.05 -23.95
N LEU A 30 -19.73 1.20 -24.39
CA LEU A 30 -18.56 2.10 -24.33
C LEU A 30 -18.17 2.52 -22.91
N GLY A 31 -19.08 2.39 -21.95
CA GLY A 31 -18.83 2.64 -20.54
C GLY A 31 -18.33 1.42 -19.75
N LEU A 32 -18.34 0.22 -20.36
CA LEU A 32 -17.81 -0.98 -19.74
C LEU A 32 -16.28 -0.93 -19.72
N THR A 33 -15.72 -0.90 -18.53
CA THR A 33 -14.27 -1.09 -18.34
C THR A 33 -13.96 -2.59 -18.45
N VAL A 34 -13.44 -3.00 -19.62
CA VAL A 34 -12.93 -4.36 -19.81
C VAL A 34 -11.59 -4.45 -19.06
N ARG A 35 -11.53 -5.27 -18.03
CA ARG A 35 -10.28 -5.57 -17.29
C ARG A 35 -9.91 -7.01 -17.53
N GLU A 36 -8.63 -7.27 -17.69
CA GLU A 36 -8.08 -8.60 -17.93
C GLU A 36 -8.16 -9.49 -16.67
N TYR A 37 -8.11 -8.86 -15.50
CA TYR A 37 -8.22 -9.52 -14.20
C TYR A 37 -9.32 -8.90 -13.35
N PRO A 38 -10.11 -9.74 -12.61
CA PRO A 38 -11.05 -9.22 -11.62
C PRO A 38 -10.26 -8.44 -10.55
N GLN A 39 -10.77 -7.26 -10.13
CA GLN A 39 -10.22 -6.59 -8.97
C GLN A 39 -10.56 -7.42 -7.73
N ALA A 40 -9.62 -8.21 -7.27
CA ALA A 40 -9.54 -8.55 -5.88
C ALA A 40 -8.80 -7.37 -5.21
N GLU A 41 -9.54 -6.46 -4.61
CA GLU A 41 -8.92 -5.39 -3.83
C GLU A 41 -8.39 -5.98 -2.53
N ASN A 42 -7.26 -6.67 -2.65
CA ASN A 42 -6.46 -7.07 -1.51
C ASN A 42 -5.76 -5.81 -1.00
N ALA A 43 -5.99 -5.48 0.23
CA ALA A 43 -5.24 -4.43 0.89
C ALA A 43 -4.53 -5.00 2.10
N SER A 44 -3.34 -4.50 2.38
CA SER A 44 -2.58 -4.83 3.57
C SER A 44 -2.02 -3.58 4.23
N ILE A 45 -1.91 -3.61 5.54
CA ILE A 45 -1.32 -2.54 6.33
C ILE A 45 -0.10 -3.12 7.02
N THR A 46 1.06 -2.57 6.68
CA THR A 46 2.34 -2.95 7.31
C THR A 46 2.68 -1.96 8.41
N ILE A 47 2.89 -2.48 9.62
CA ILE A 47 3.29 -1.72 10.79
C ILE A 47 4.74 -2.10 11.10
N GLN A 48 5.64 -1.13 11.06
CA GLN A 48 7.05 -1.33 11.37
C GLN A 48 7.45 -0.51 12.60
N THR A 49 8.15 -1.17 13.52
CA THR A 49 8.69 -0.54 14.73
C THR A 49 10.15 -0.90 14.88
N VAL A 50 11.00 0.09 15.09
CA VAL A 50 12.43 -0.08 15.30
C VAL A 50 12.72 -0.04 16.80
N TYR A 51 13.44 -1.06 17.30
CA TYR A 51 13.92 -1.13 18.67
C TYR A 51 15.42 -1.41 18.67
N THR A 52 16.20 -0.35 18.51
CA THR A 52 17.64 -0.44 18.32
C THR A 52 18.34 -1.15 19.49
N GLY A 53 19.18 -2.15 19.15
CA GLY A 53 19.96 -2.89 20.14
C GLY A 53 19.27 -4.10 20.76
N ALA A 54 17.96 -4.27 20.58
CA ALA A 54 17.24 -5.44 21.08
C ALA A 54 17.46 -6.67 20.19
N ASN A 55 17.53 -7.84 20.79
CA ASN A 55 17.51 -9.10 20.05
C ASN A 55 16.08 -9.43 19.59
N ALA A 56 15.92 -10.45 18.72
CA ALA A 56 14.63 -10.81 18.15
C ALA A 56 13.57 -11.23 19.21
N ASP A 57 13.99 -11.89 20.29
CA ASP A 57 13.08 -12.34 21.36
C ASP A 57 12.55 -11.16 22.18
N LEU A 58 13.40 -10.17 22.47
CA LEU A 58 12.98 -8.93 23.13
C LEU A 58 12.05 -8.11 22.24
N VAL A 59 12.38 -7.98 20.94
CA VAL A 59 11.51 -7.33 19.98
C VAL A 59 10.15 -8.01 19.92
N LYS A 60 10.13 -9.35 19.86
CA LYS A 60 8.90 -10.12 19.86
C LYS A 60 8.07 -9.88 21.12
N GLY A 61 8.69 -10.00 22.31
CA GLY A 61 7.97 -9.91 23.58
C GLY A 61 7.45 -8.51 23.90
N PHE A 62 8.27 -7.48 23.68
CA PHE A 62 7.96 -6.12 24.11
C PHE A 62 7.32 -5.24 23.02
N ILE A 63 7.47 -5.60 21.75
CA ILE A 63 6.95 -4.78 20.64
C ILE A 63 5.89 -5.56 19.86
N THR A 64 6.26 -6.72 19.29
CA THR A 64 5.39 -7.43 18.35
C THR A 64 4.12 -7.95 19.01
N THR A 65 4.25 -8.66 20.13
CA THR A 65 3.10 -9.29 20.80
C THR A 65 2.07 -8.29 21.32
N PRO A 66 2.43 -7.18 22.01
CA PRO A 66 1.47 -6.17 22.42
C PRO A 66 0.75 -5.51 21.24
N LEU A 67 1.49 -5.14 20.19
CA LEU A 67 0.91 -4.54 18.98
C LEU A 67 -0.01 -5.51 18.26
N GLU A 68 0.42 -6.75 18.04
CA GLU A 68 -0.37 -7.78 17.36
C GLU A 68 -1.69 -8.07 18.11
N THR A 69 -1.66 -8.16 19.43
CA THR A 69 -2.84 -8.38 20.25
C THR A 69 -3.90 -7.29 20.08
N GLU A 70 -3.49 -6.03 20.08
CA GLU A 70 -4.42 -4.91 19.91
C GLU A 70 -4.87 -4.76 18.45
N ILE A 71 -3.98 -4.93 17.47
CA ILE A 71 -4.29 -4.88 16.05
C ILE A 71 -5.31 -5.96 15.68
N ALA A 72 -5.16 -7.18 16.21
CA ALA A 72 -6.09 -8.28 15.97
C ALA A 72 -7.54 -7.98 16.40
N SER A 73 -7.75 -6.99 17.26
CA SER A 73 -9.09 -6.54 17.67
C SER A 73 -9.73 -5.54 16.70
N ALA A 74 -9.06 -5.10 15.63
CA ALA A 74 -9.62 -4.23 14.62
C ALA A 74 -10.52 -5.01 13.65
N GLN A 75 -11.52 -4.33 13.08
CA GLN A 75 -12.45 -4.95 12.13
C GLN A 75 -11.87 -4.98 10.71
N GLY A 76 -12.26 -5.99 9.94
CA GLY A 76 -11.87 -6.12 8.54
C GLY A 76 -10.48 -6.69 8.33
N ILE A 77 -9.88 -7.31 9.34
CA ILE A 77 -8.63 -8.06 9.24
C ILE A 77 -8.97 -9.53 9.00
N ASP A 78 -8.44 -10.09 7.91
CA ASP A 78 -8.53 -11.51 7.59
C ASP A 78 -7.48 -12.30 8.40
N TYR A 79 -6.21 -11.92 8.27
CA TYR A 79 -5.12 -12.52 9.05
C TYR A 79 -3.96 -11.54 9.25
N ILE A 80 -3.14 -11.84 10.25
CA ILE A 80 -1.95 -11.06 10.60
C ILE A 80 -0.71 -11.95 10.47
N GLU A 81 0.31 -11.42 9.82
CA GLU A 81 1.65 -12.01 9.78
C GLU A 81 2.62 -11.09 10.51
N SER A 82 3.45 -11.66 11.38
CA SER A 82 4.45 -10.88 12.09
C SER A 82 5.84 -11.48 11.98
N THR A 83 6.83 -10.63 11.82
CA THR A 83 8.24 -11.00 11.76
C THR A 83 9.02 -10.12 12.72
N SER A 84 9.71 -10.76 13.66
CA SER A 84 10.60 -10.10 14.60
C SER A 84 12.04 -10.46 14.27
N VAL A 85 12.84 -9.47 13.96
CA VAL A 85 14.28 -9.60 13.73
C VAL A 85 15.04 -8.73 14.72
N GLN A 86 16.37 -8.83 14.72
CA GLN A 86 17.19 -8.00 15.60
C GLN A 86 16.92 -6.51 15.34
N GLY A 87 16.39 -5.82 16.33
CA GLY A 87 16.13 -4.39 16.30
C GLY A 87 14.88 -3.95 15.52
N VAL A 88 14.10 -4.86 14.91
CA VAL A 88 12.94 -4.47 14.10
C VAL A 88 11.78 -5.45 14.24
N SER A 89 10.59 -4.91 14.46
CA SER A 89 9.30 -5.61 14.35
C SER A 89 8.59 -5.19 13.09
N ILE A 90 8.08 -6.16 12.32
CA ILE A 90 7.25 -5.95 11.14
C ILE A 90 5.98 -6.76 11.33
N ILE A 91 4.84 -6.10 11.31
CA ILE A 91 3.51 -6.71 11.41
C ILE A 91 2.74 -6.33 10.16
N THR A 92 2.25 -7.30 9.41
CA THR A 92 1.42 -7.10 8.23
C THR A 92 0.01 -7.60 8.51
N ALA A 93 -0.94 -6.68 8.56
CA ALA A 93 -2.36 -6.98 8.67
C ALA A 93 -2.96 -7.05 7.26
N ASN A 94 -3.37 -8.24 6.84
CA ASN A 94 -4.04 -8.46 5.58
C ASN A 94 -5.54 -8.25 5.78
N LEU A 95 -6.17 -7.43 4.93
CA LEU A 95 -7.56 -7.06 5.07
C LEU A 95 -8.47 -8.04 4.34
N GLU A 96 -9.71 -8.16 4.81
CA GLU A 96 -10.77 -8.89 4.11
C GLU A 96 -11.01 -8.28 2.73
N LEU A 97 -11.36 -9.14 1.77
CA LEU A 97 -11.69 -8.71 0.40
C LEU A 97 -12.81 -7.66 0.40
N ASN A 98 -12.61 -6.58 -0.33
CA ASN A 98 -13.56 -5.46 -0.47
C ASN A 98 -13.85 -4.70 0.84
N TYR A 99 -13.07 -4.89 1.90
CA TYR A 99 -13.14 -4.00 3.07
C TYR A 99 -12.49 -2.66 2.75
N ASN A 100 -13.05 -1.55 3.27
CA ASN A 100 -12.51 -0.21 3.01
C ASN A 100 -11.11 -0.06 3.68
N PRO A 101 -10.03 0.09 2.90
CA PRO A 101 -8.68 0.13 3.46
C PRO A 101 -8.41 1.33 4.37
N TYR A 102 -9.09 2.46 4.11
CA TYR A 102 -8.92 3.68 4.91
C TYR A 102 -9.63 3.58 6.26
N ASP A 103 -10.75 2.87 6.34
CA ASP A 103 -11.43 2.61 7.60
C ASP A 103 -10.60 1.66 8.46
N ALA A 104 -10.01 0.61 7.86
CA ALA A 104 -9.07 -0.28 8.52
C ALA A 104 -7.84 0.47 9.03
N LEU A 105 -7.22 1.32 8.20
CA LEU A 105 -6.07 2.14 8.58
C LEU A 105 -6.39 3.03 9.79
N THR A 106 -7.56 3.66 9.81
CA THR A 106 -7.99 4.51 10.91
C THR A 106 -8.14 3.71 12.21
N GLN A 107 -8.76 2.54 12.15
CA GLN A 107 -8.92 1.65 13.29
C GLN A 107 -7.56 1.13 13.80
N ILE A 108 -6.71 0.61 12.91
CA ILE A 108 -5.39 0.10 13.27
C ILE A 108 -4.52 1.21 13.85
N THR A 109 -4.55 2.42 13.27
CA THR A 109 -3.83 3.58 13.84
C THR A 109 -4.30 3.90 15.26
N SER A 110 -5.60 3.85 15.53
CA SER A 110 -6.15 4.05 16.87
C SER A 110 -5.66 2.97 17.85
N LYS A 111 -5.62 1.69 17.42
CA LYS A 111 -5.15 0.56 18.23
C LYS A 111 -3.65 0.66 18.52
N VAL A 112 -2.84 0.98 17.51
CA VAL A 112 -1.39 1.20 17.67
C VAL A 112 -1.10 2.36 18.62
N ASN A 113 -1.83 3.48 18.51
CA ASN A 113 -1.67 4.61 19.42
C ASN A 113 -2.05 4.29 20.87
N LYS A 114 -3.02 3.38 21.09
CA LYS A 114 -3.41 2.93 22.42
C LYS A 114 -2.26 2.18 23.12
N VAL A 115 -1.54 1.33 22.39
CA VAL A 115 -0.41 0.54 22.93
C VAL A 115 0.89 1.34 23.03
N ARG A 116 0.97 2.47 22.31
CA ARG A 116 2.21 3.25 22.22
C ARG A 116 2.82 3.61 23.59
N GLY A 117 1.97 3.83 24.60
CA GLY A 117 2.41 4.14 25.96
C GLY A 117 2.97 2.94 26.73
N ASP A 118 2.68 1.73 26.26
CA ASP A 118 3.13 0.47 26.89
C ASP A 118 4.42 -0.06 26.23
N LEU A 119 4.85 0.56 25.10
CA LEU A 119 6.11 0.20 24.44
C LEU A 119 7.30 0.80 25.18
N PRO A 120 8.49 0.15 25.13
CA PRO A 120 9.72 0.69 25.69
C PRO A 120 10.05 2.08 25.13
N GLU A 121 10.58 2.98 25.98
CA GLU A 121 10.95 4.36 25.59
C GLU A 121 12.02 4.40 24.49
N GLU A 122 12.88 3.38 24.43
CA GLU A 122 13.94 3.24 23.43
C GLU A 122 13.42 2.77 22.07
N ALA A 123 12.17 2.31 22.00
CA ALA A 123 11.54 1.94 20.73
C ALA A 123 11.06 3.18 19.97
N GLU A 124 11.36 3.21 18.68
CA GLU A 124 10.83 4.25 17.82
C GLU A 124 9.31 4.13 17.66
N ALA A 125 8.65 5.24 17.36
CA ALA A 125 7.21 5.21 17.10
C ALA A 125 6.87 4.29 15.90
N PRO A 126 5.84 3.41 16.04
CA PRO A 126 5.40 2.57 14.94
C PRO A 126 5.03 3.40 13.70
N THR A 127 5.52 2.99 12.54
CA THR A 127 5.15 3.56 11.23
C THR A 127 4.16 2.62 10.54
N LEU A 128 3.13 3.20 9.91
CA LEU A 128 2.10 2.45 9.20
C LEU A 128 2.20 2.76 7.70
N ASP A 129 2.21 1.72 6.87
CA ASP A 129 2.18 1.82 5.41
C ASP A 129 0.99 1.01 4.87
N LEU A 130 0.07 1.70 4.16
CA LEU A 130 -1.09 1.09 3.54
C LEU A 130 -0.76 0.73 2.09
N GLN A 131 -0.92 -0.54 1.75
CA GLN A 131 -0.80 -1.04 0.39
C GLN A 131 -2.18 -1.49 -0.11
N VAL A 132 -2.64 -0.92 -1.21
CA VAL A 132 -3.94 -1.26 -1.83
C VAL A 132 -3.68 -1.84 -3.21
N GLY A 133 -4.28 -3.00 -3.50
CA GLY A 133 -4.15 -3.67 -4.79
C GLY A 133 -2.97 -4.63 -4.85
N GLU A 134 -2.69 -5.14 -6.04
CA GLU A 134 -1.58 -6.07 -6.25
C GLU A 134 -0.23 -5.36 -6.07
N SER A 135 0.68 -6.02 -5.37
CA SER A 135 2.05 -5.55 -5.15
C SER A 135 2.95 -5.70 -6.40
N THR A 136 2.37 -6.15 -7.52
CA THR A 136 3.12 -6.37 -8.77
C THR A 136 3.43 -5.06 -9.45
N SER A 137 4.70 -4.75 -9.61
CA SER A 137 5.13 -3.54 -10.30
C SER A 137 4.71 -3.58 -11.77
N LEU A 138 3.97 -2.56 -12.21
CA LEU A 138 3.50 -2.43 -13.60
C LEU A 138 4.66 -2.17 -14.57
N MET A 139 5.70 -1.47 -14.12
CA MET A 139 6.83 -1.07 -14.94
C MET A 139 8.13 -1.05 -14.13
N TYR A 140 9.20 -1.55 -14.74
CA TYR A 140 10.55 -1.40 -14.24
C TYR A 140 11.35 -0.49 -15.17
N MET A 141 11.94 0.57 -14.63
CA MET A 141 12.81 1.50 -15.36
C MET A 141 14.24 1.37 -14.87
N SER A 142 15.17 1.21 -15.79
CA SER A 142 16.61 1.16 -15.48
C SER A 142 17.26 2.50 -15.78
N PHE A 143 18.07 2.98 -14.85
CA PHE A 143 18.83 4.23 -14.97
C PHE A 143 20.33 3.92 -14.88
N PHE A 144 21.10 4.40 -15.83
CA PHE A 144 22.55 4.26 -15.87
C PHE A 144 23.20 5.56 -16.34
N SER A 145 24.46 5.75 -15.99
CA SER A 145 25.25 6.89 -16.42
C SER A 145 26.72 6.47 -16.52
N ASP A 146 27.41 6.98 -17.54
CA ASP A 146 28.86 6.82 -17.71
C ASP A 146 29.64 7.88 -16.96
N VAL A 147 28.97 8.94 -16.45
CA VAL A 147 29.59 10.10 -15.80
C VAL A 147 29.30 10.15 -14.30
N LEU A 148 28.11 9.73 -13.88
CA LEU A 148 27.65 9.80 -12.49
C LEU A 148 27.90 8.48 -11.76
N GLU A 149 28.36 8.54 -10.53
CA GLU A 149 28.44 7.37 -9.66
C GLU A 149 27.03 6.90 -9.20
N ASN A 150 26.90 5.64 -8.83
CA ASN A 150 25.61 5.05 -8.45
C ASN A 150 24.90 5.75 -7.28
N ASN A 151 25.66 6.34 -6.35
CA ASN A 151 25.12 7.14 -5.24
C ASN A 151 24.55 8.48 -5.73
N GLN A 152 25.20 9.11 -6.73
CA GLN A 152 24.71 10.35 -7.35
C GLN A 152 23.47 10.10 -8.19
N ILE A 153 23.41 8.98 -8.91
CA ILE A 153 22.20 8.55 -9.62
C ILE A 153 21.05 8.34 -8.62
N THR A 154 21.31 7.65 -7.52
CA THR A 154 20.31 7.43 -6.46
C THR A 154 19.81 8.76 -5.89
N ASP A 155 20.68 9.69 -5.57
CA ASP A 155 20.30 11.01 -5.05
C ASP A 155 19.43 11.79 -6.05
N TYR A 156 19.78 11.76 -7.33
CA TYR A 156 18.96 12.38 -8.38
C TYR A 156 17.58 11.71 -8.53
N LEU A 157 17.53 10.38 -8.47
CA LEU A 157 16.28 9.63 -8.55
C LEU A 157 15.36 9.98 -7.37
N VAL A 158 15.88 10.00 -6.15
CA VAL A 158 15.10 10.30 -4.93
C VAL A 158 14.59 11.74 -4.94
N ARG A 159 15.42 12.70 -5.37
CA ARG A 159 15.07 14.13 -5.29
C ARG A 159 14.24 14.63 -6.46
N VAL A 160 14.42 14.07 -7.64
CA VAL A 160 13.85 14.64 -8.87
C VAL A 160 12.86 13.68 -9.53
N VAL A 161 13.24 12.43 -9.74
CA VAL A 161 12.45 11.49 -10.54
C VAL A 161 11.28 10.92 -9.74
N GLN A 162 11.57 10.40 -8.56
CA GLN A 162 10.57 9.76 -7.70
C GLN A 162 9.39 10.69 -7.34
N PRO A 163 9.61 11.94 -6.91
CA PRO A 163 8.52 12.86 -6.63
C PRO A 163 7.64 13.15 -7.87
N LYS A 164 8.28 13.28 -9.05
CA LYS A 164 7.55 13.52 -10.30
C LYS A 164 6.70 12.32 -10.69
N LEU A 165 7.20 11.10 -10.53
CA LEU A 165 6.44 9.89 -10.81
C LEU A 165 5.27 9.72 -9.84
N ASN A 166 5.48 9.98 -8.55
CA ASN A 166 4.42 9.87 -7.54
C ASN A 166 3.28 10.89 -7.74
N THR A 167 3.50 11.97 -8.50
CA THR A 167 2.44 12.95 -8.81
C THR A 167 1.62 12.60 -10.04
N VAL A 168 1.99 11.56 -10.80
CA VAL A 168 1.24 11.13 -11.98
C VAL A 168 -0.04 10.43 -11.56
N ALA A 169 -1.17 10.87 -12.10
CA ALA A 169 -2.45 10.24 -11.81
C ALA A 169 -2.46 8.76 -12.19
N GLY A 170 -2.83 7.89 -11.23
CA GLY A 170 -2.83 6.44 -11.40
C GLY A 170 -1.54 5.74 -10.96
N VAL A 171 -0.50 6.47 -10.57
CA VAL A 171 0.68 5.91 -9.93
C VAL A 171 0.45 5.88 -8.42
N GLN A 172 0.48 4.69 -7.84
CA GLN A 172 0.36 4.49 -6.40
C GLN A 172 1.68 4.79 -5.69
N LYS A 173 2.79 4.23 -6.18
CA LYS A 173 4.11 4.33 -5.58
C LYS A 173 5.20 4.12 -6.63
N ALA A 174 6.25 4.91 -6.58
CA ALA A 174 7.49 4.68 -7.31
C ALA A 174 8.59 4.31 -6.30
N GLU A 175 9.11 3.09 -6.39
CA GLU A 175 10.17 2.59 -5.51
C GLU A 175 11.49 2.48 -6.25
N ILE A 176 12.59 2.76 -5.55
CA ILE A 176 13.93 2.64 -6.11
C ILE A 176 14.56 1.36 -5.58
N ILE A 177 14.77 0.39 -6.49
CA ILE A 177 15.43 -0.88 -6.18
C ILE A 177 16.94 -0.70 -6.37
N GLY A 178 17.73 -1.14 -5.39
CA GLY A 178 19.20 -1.04 -5.43
C GLY A 178 19.74 0.34 -5.14
N ALA A 179 18.97 1.18 -4.47
CA ALA A 179 19.42 2.51 -4.02
C ALA A 179 20.72 2.43 -3.23
N ARG A 180 21.66 3.34 -3.54
CA ARG A 180 22.90 3.54 -2.78
C ARG A 180 22.92 4.94 -2.20
N THR A 181 22.44 5.04 -0.96
CA THR A 181 22.45 6.32 -0.23
C THR A 181 23.81 6.60 0.38
N PHE A 182 24.16 7.89 0.46
CA PHE A 182 25.34 8.31 1.21
C PHE A 182 25.15 7.99 2.70
N ALA A 183 26.13 7.33 3.31
CA ALA A 183 26.12 7.04 4.73
C ALA A 183 27.48 7.39 5.34
N MET A 184 27.47 8.15 6.43
CA MET A 184 28.65 8.42 7.23
C MET A 184 28.77 7.34 8.32
N ARG A 185 29.88 6.59 8.30
CA ARG A 185 30.15 5.55 9.33
C ARG A 185 31.19 6.11 10.30
N ILE A 186 30.74 6.42 11.50
CA ILE A 186 31.61 6.85 12.60
C ILE A 186 32.01 5.59 13.38
N ARG A 187 33.32 5.31 13.47
CA ARG A 187 33.87 4.24 14.27
C ARG A 187 34.64 4.84 15.43
N LEU A 188 34.22 4.56 16.63
CA LEU A 188 34.92 4.94 17.84
C LEU A 188 36.05 3.92 18.08
N ARG A 189 37.18 4.39 18.62
CA ARG A 189 38.29 3.55 19.01
C ARG A 189 38.12 3.20 20.48
N PRO A 190 37.76 1.96 20.83
CA PRO A 190 37.48 1.58 22.23
C PRO A 190 38.71 1.74 23.15
N ASP A 191 39.90 1.54 22.62
CA ASP A 191 41.14 1.65 23.36
C ASP A 191 41.45 3.10 23.82
N GLU A 192 41.06 4.09 23.03
CA GLU A 192 41.21 5.52 23.35
C GLU A 192 40.05 6.05 24.22
N MET A 193 38.94 5.34 24.28
CA MET A 193 37.80 5.69 25.14
C MET A 193 37.98 5.15 26.57
N ALA A 194 38.82 4.15 26.77
CA ALA A 194 39.09 3.53 28.09
C ALA A 194 40.22 4.21 28.88
N SER A 195 40.91 5.18 28.28
CA SER A 195 41.96 6.01 28.89
C SER A 195 41.38 7.33 29.38
#